data_f8fa2a87d97d53da8d6360ce1a790017
#
_entry.id   f8fa2a87d97d53da8d6360ce1a790017
#
_cell.length_a   1.000
_cell.length_b   1.000
_cell.length_c   1.000
_cell.angle_alpha   90.00
_cell.angle_beta   90.00
_cell.angle_gamma   90.00
#
_symmetry.space_group_name_H-M   'P 1'
#
loop_
_entity.id
_entity.type
_entity.pdbx_description
1 polymer ?
#
loop_
_entity_poly.entity_id
_entity_poly.type
_entity_poly.pdbx_seq_one_letter_code
_entity_poly.pdbx_strand_id
1 'polypeptide(L)'
;MREAHFLVRPLLSWATALLLAGAIGPAFGESGSPVEVETGPDGVQGVSITMDSYSYTPNHLVVRAGQPVELTLTSVTILTPHNFVLKEPAAGLSVEQDVGAGKTATVRFTPTVPGVFTFYCDKKLLFFASHREKGMEGRLEVR
;
A
#
# COMPACT_ATOMS: atom_id res chain seq x y z
N MET A 1 -45.39 -72.24 -15.90
CA MET A 1 -44.02 -71.82 -15.54
C MET A 1 -43.76 -70.53 -16.34
N ARG A 2 -43.78 -69.39 -15.66
CA ARG A 2 -43.53 -68.08 -16.26
C ARG A 2 -42.32 -67.48 -15.58
N GLU A 3 -41.26 -67.38 -16.28
CA GLU A 3 -40.05 -66.73 -15.81
C GLU A 3 -40.19 -65.23 -15.97
N ALA A 4 -40.02 -64.48 -14.85
CA ALA A 4 -40.03 -63.01 -14.83
C ALA A 4 -38.61 -62.48 -15.04
N HIS A 5 -38.34 -61.87 -16.16
CA HIS A 5 -37.11 -61.18 -16.41
C HIS A 5 -37.11 -59.81 -15.70
N PHE A 6 -36.26 -59.68 -14.66
CA PHE A 6 -36.00 -58.43 -13.95
C PHE A 6 -35.01 -57.61 -14.75
N LEU A 7 -35.49 -56.53 -15.39
CA LEU A 7 -34.66 -55.54 -16.10
C LEU A 7 -34.06 -54.58 -15.06
N VAL A 8 -32.78 -54.74 -14.80
CA VAL A 8 -32.02 -53.79 -13.99
C VAL A 8 -31.63 -52.60 -14.86
N ARG A 9 -32.17 -51.40 -14.58
CA ARG A 9 -31.82 -50.14 -15.23
C ARG A 9 -30.57 -49.58 -14.51
N PRO A 10 -29.51 -49.21 -15.24
CA PRO A 10 -28.39 -48.49 -14.62
C PRO A 10 -28.78 -47.03 -14.41
N LEU A 11 -28.65 -46.57 -13.16
CA LEU A 11 -28.75 -45.16 -12.79
C LEU A 11 -27.46 -44.44 -13.29
N LEU A 12 -27.60 -43.63 -14.32
CA LEU A 12 -26.55 -42.71 -14.74
C LEU A 12 -26.43 -41.59 -13.68
N SER A 13 -25.39 -41.68 -12.87
CA SER A 13 -25.02 -40.61 -11.92
C SER A 13 -24.35 -39.48 -12.70
N TRP A 14 -25.03 -38.35 -12.82
CA TRP A 14 -24.48 -37.12 -13.39
C TRP A 14 -23.71 -36.42 -12.31
N ALA A 15 -22.38 -36.56 -12.35
CA ALA A 15 -21.49 -35.77 -11.52
C ALA A 15 -21.39 -34.37 -12.12
N THR A 16 -22.09 -33.41 -11.54
CA THR A 16 -21.93 -31.98 -11.84
C THR A 16 -20.60 -31.51 -11.23
N ALA A 17 -19.59 -31.35 -12.08
CA ALA A 17 -18.35 -30.70 -11.70
C ALA A 17 -18.60 -29.18 -11.57
N LEU A 18 -18.60 -28.70 -10.33
CA LEU A 18 -18.66 -27.26 -10.02
C LEU A 18 -17.28 -26.66 -10.26
N LEU A 19 -17.09 -26.00 -11.41
CA LEU A 19 -15.91 -25.17 -11.68
C LEU A 19 -15.96 -23.92 -10.78
N LEU A 20 -15.20 -23.91 -9.69
CA LEU A 20 -14.88 -22.68 -8.97
C LEU A 20 -13.97 -21.82 -9.84
N ALA A 21 -14.54 -20.84 -10.53
CA ALA A 21 -13.78 -19.76 -11.12
C ALA A 21 -13.23 -18.87 -10.00
N GLY A 22 -12.00 -19.12 -9.58
CA GLY A 22 -11.28 -18.23 -8.68
C GLY A 22 -11.02 -16.90 -9.38
N ALA A 23 -11.73 -15.84 -8.99
CA ALA A 23 -11.39 -14.48 -9.39
C ALA A 23 -10.04 -14.12 -8.80
N ILE A 24 -8.99 -14.12 -9.64
CA ILE A 24 -7.70 -13.53 -9.31
C ILE A 24 -7.92 -12.01 -9.37
N GLY A 25 -8.25 -11.42 -8.22
CA GLY A 25 -8.23 -9.97 -8.06
C GLY A 25 -6.78 -9.45 -8.21
N PRO A 26 -6.58 -8.18 -8.63
CA PRO A 26 -5.23 -7.60 -8.67
C PRO A 26 -4.64 -7.68 -7.27
N ALA A 27 -3.44 -8.25 -7.17
CA ALA A 27 -2.64 -8.23 -5.95
C ALA A 27 -2.18 -6.78 -5.71
N PHE A 28 -2.99 -6.02 -4.97
CA PHE A 28 -2.49 -4.81 -4.34
C PHE A 28 -1.41 -5.23 -3.35
N GLY A 29 -0.22 -4.62 -3.46
CA GLY A 29 0.87 -4.86 -2.53
C GLY A 29 0.32 -4.81 -1.10
N GLU A 30 0.74 -5.76 -0.28
CA GLU A 30 0.23 -5.96 1.09
C GLU A 30 0.42 -4.67 1.89
N SER A 31 -0.67 -3.92 2.05
CA SER A 31 -0.66 -2.71 2.87
C SER A 31 -0.50 -3.17 4.32
N GLY A 32 0.56 -2.71 4.97
CA GLY A 32 0.73 -2.94 6.41
C GLY A 32 -0.49 -2.47 7.20
N SER A 33 -0.60 -2.91 8.45
CA SER A 33 -1.65 -2.45 9.35
C SER A 33 -1.63 -0.92 9.46
N PRO A 34 -2.80 -0.26 9.46
CA PRO A 34 -2.87 1.19 9.63
C PRO A 34 -2.21 1.63 10.94
N VAL A 35 -1.40 2.67 10.87
CA VAL A 35 -0.81 3.34 12.04
C VAL A 35 -1.51 4.66 12.24
N GLU A 36 -2.29 4.78 13.31
CA GLU A 36 -2.87 6.05 13.76
C GLU A 36 -1.72 6.95 14.27
N VAL A 37 -1.53 8.10 13.63
CA VAL A 37 -0.49 9.05 14.03
C VAL A 37 -1.02 9.92 15.15
N GLU A 38 -0.37 9.86 16.31
CA GLU A 38 -0.77 10.64 17.47
C GLU A 38 -0.37 12.11 17.29
N THR A 39 -1.20 13.00 17.85
CA THR A 39 -0.91 14.43 17.90
C THR A 39 -0.11 14.73 19.17
N GLY A 40 1.07 15.30 18.98
CA GLY A 40 1.93 15.74 20.09
C GLY A 40 1.35 16.94 20.84
N PRO A 41 1.98 17.33 21.98
CA PRO A 41 1.54 18.47 22.79
C PRO A 41 1.66 19.82 22.05
N ASP A 42 2.44 19.87 20.99
CA ASP A 42 2.61 21.01 20.08
C ASP A 42 1.54 21.08 18.96
N GLY A 43 0.60 20.13 18.95
CA GLY A 43 -0.45 20.05 17.94
C GLY A 43 0.00 19.41 16.61
N VAL A 44 1.22 18.87 16.54
CA VAL A 44 1.77 18.23 15.33
C VAL A 44 1.59 16.72 15.38
N GLN A 45 1.17 16.14 14.29
CA GLN A 45 1.08 14.69 14.10
C GLN A 45 2.44 14.18 13.59
N GLY A 46 3.25 13.63 14.50
CA GLY A 46 4.63 13.22 14.20
C GLY A 46 4.77 11.71 13.99
N VAL A 47 5.44 11.29 12.91
CA VAL A 47 5.76 9.88 12.68
C VAL A 47 7.06 9.70 11.93
N SER A 48 7.82 8.64 12.29
CA SER A 48 9.03 8.24 11.58
C SER A 48 8.72 7.15 10.56
N ILE A 49 9.28 7.29 9.36
CA ILE A 49 9.19 6.31 8.28
C ILE A 49 10.60 5.84 7.93
N THR A 50 10.82 4.54 8.00
CA THR A 50 12.02 3.90 7.47
C THR A 50 11.83 3.59 5.99
N MET A 51 12.84 3.92 5.19
CA MET A 51 12.91 3.68 3.75
C MET A 51 14.00 2.64 3.50
N ASP A 52 13.59 1.45 3.07
CA ASP A 52 14.49 0.34 2.73
C ASP A 52 14.25 -0.11 1.28
N SER A 53 14.87 -1.20 0.86
CA SER A 53 14.81 -1.76 -0.48
C SER A 53 13.37 -1.89 -0.99
N TYR A 54 12.91 -0.85 -1.68
CA TYR A 54 11.58 -0.71 -2.29
C TYR A 54 10.40 -0.76 -1.31
N SER A 55 10.61 -0.30 -0.07
CA SER A 55 9.55 -0.27 0.95
C SER A 55 9.60 0.96 1.84
N TYR A 56 8.43 1.34 2.38
CA TYR A 56 8.27 2.26 3.50
C TYR A 56 7.74 1.48 4.70
N THR A 57 8.25 1.80 5.88
CA THR A 57 7.75 1.21 7.14
C THR A 57 7.56 2.31 8.19
N PRO A 58 6.35 2.60 8.65
CA PRO A 58 5.08 2.07 8.16
C PRO A 58 4.71 2.56 6.74
N ASN A 59 3.87 1.82 6.03
CA ASN A 59 3.37 2.17 4.70
C ASN A 59 1.87 2.51 4.66
N HIS A 60 1.18 2.52 5.80
CA HIS A 60 -0.19 2.97 5.95
C HIS A 60 -0.31 3.87 7.18
N LEU A 61 -0.49 5.16 6.95
CA LEU A 61 -0.62 6.18 7.98
C LEU A 61 -2.05 6.70 8.02
N VAL A 62 -2.56 6.94 9.22
CA VAL A 62 -3.85 7.59 9.45
C VAL A 62 -3.63 8.89 10.20
N VAL A 63 -4.04 10.01 9.62
CA VAL A 63 -3.86 11.36 10.16
C VAL A 63 -5.18 12.14 10.15
N ARG A 64 -5.21 13.26 10.85
CA ARG A 64 -6.37 14.16 10.91
C ARG A 64 -6.21 15.33 9.96
N ALA A 65 -7.30 15.66 9.25
CA ALA A 65 -7.38 16.85 8.42
C ALA A 65 -7.24 18.13 9.24
N GLY A 66 -6.67 19.16 8.64
CA GLY A 66 -6.50 20.48 9.27
C GLY A 66 -5.40 20.56 10.32
N GLN A 67 -4.72 19.46 10.65
CA GLN A 67 -3.60 19.45 11.59
C GLN A 67 -2.27 19.21 10.86
N PRO A 68 -1.20 19.92 11.26
CA PRO A 68 0.11 19.73 10.65
C PRO A 68 0.63 18.30 10.91
N VAL A 69 1.25 17.72 9.88
CA VAL A 69 1.92 16.42 9.91
C VAL A 69 3.40 16.64 9.70
N GLU A 70 4.22 15.98 10.53
CA GLU A 70 5.66 15.93 10.36
C GLU A 70 6.12 14.48 10.16
N LEU A 71 6.76 14.21 9.03
CA LEU A 71 7.37 12.91 8.76
C LEU A 71 8.89 13.02 8.89
N THR A 72 9.48 12.16 9.71
CA THR A 72 10.92 11.91 9.74
C THR A 72 11.23 10.72 8.84
N LEU A 73 11.84 10.97 7.68
CA LEU A 73 12.15 9.99 6.65
C LEU A 73 13.61 9.53 6.80
N THR A 74 13.84 8.26 7.09
CA THR A 74 15.20 7.72 7.26
C THR A 74 15.44 6.59 6.26
N SER A 75 16.42 6.78 5.36
CA SER A 75 16.91 5.73 4.47
C SER A 75 17.94 4.87 5.21
N VAL A 76 17.68 3.57 5.28
CA VAL A 76 18.59 2.58 5.87
C VAL A 76 19.42 1.83 4.83
N THR A 77 19.26 2.14 3.55
CA THR A 77 20.07 1.58 2.45
C THR A 77 21.47 2.19 2.44
N ILE A 78 22.44 1.43 1.91
CA ILE A 78 23.84 1.87 1.84
C ILE A 78 24.15 2.65 0.55
N LEU A 79 23.53 2.26 -0.57
CA LEU A 79 23.86 2.80 -1.89
C LEU A 79 22.64 3.37 -2.63
N THR A 80 21.44 2.89 -2.29
CA THR A 80 20.23 3.21 -3.05
C THR A 80 19.57 4.47 -2.49
N PRO A 81 19.50 5.59 -3.26
CA PRO A 81 18.74 6.76 -2.84
C PRO A 81 17.25 6.52 -3.01
N HIS A 82 16.47 7.17 -2.16
CA HIS A 82 15.01 7.17 -2.21
C HIS A 82 14.48 8.59 -2.28
N ASN A 83 13.18 8.72 -2.53
CA ASN A 83 12.44 9.94 -2.25
C ASN A 83 11.05 9.62 -1.70
N PHE A 84 10.41 10.63 -1.19
CA PHE A 84 9.01 10.61 -0.75
C PHE A 84 8.26 11.60 -1.62
N VAL A 85 7.29 11.11 -2.38
CA VAL A 85 6.45 11.91 -3.27
C VAL A 85 5.00 11.74 -2.85
N LEU A 86 4.32 12.87 -2.58
CA LEU A 86 2.89 12.91 -2.26
C LEU A 86 2.30 14.14 -2.97
N LYS A 87 1.58 13.91 -4.08
CA LYS A 87 1.13 14.96 -5.00
C LYS A 87 -0.39 14.96 -5.17
N GLU A 88 -1.07 15.66 -4.25
CA GLU A 88 -2.49 15.96 -4.33
C GLU A 88 -2.71 17.42 -3.86
N PRO A 89 -2.36 18.42 -4.69
CA PRO A 89 -2.37 19.83 -4.27
C PRO A 89 -3.73 20.32 -3.79
N ALA A 90 -4.82 19.81 -4.37
CA ALA A 90 -6.19 20.13 -3.96
C ALA A 90 -6.51 19.72 -2.52
N ALA A 91 -5.76 18.75 -1.97
CA ALA A 91 -5.88 18.29 -0.59
C ALA A 91 -4.80 18.88 0.34
N GLY A 92 -4.06 19.89 -0.09
CA GLY A 92 -2.94 20.45 0.66
C GLY A 92 -1.69 19.57 0.70
N LEU A 93 -1.60 18.60 -0.21
CA LEU A 93 -0.53 17.61 -0.26
C LEU A 93 0.38 17.88 -1.48
N SER A 94 1.51 18.52 -1.25
CA SER A 94 2.49 18.84 -2.30
C SER A 94 3.89 18.66 -1.72
N VAL A 95 4.31 17.39 -1.62
CA VAL A 95 5.59 17.00 -1.03
C VAL A 95 6.41 16.23 -2.04
N GLU A 96 7.65 16.64 -2.22
CA GLU A 96 8.67 15.90 -2.93
C GLU A 96 10.00 16.08 -2.18
N GLN A 97 10.51 15.01 -1.57
CA GLN A 97 11.70 15.06 -0.75
C GLN A 97 12.64 13.92 -1.09
N ASP A 98 13.83 14.27 -1.54
CA ASP A 98 14.92 13.32 -1.74
C ASP A 98 15.54 12.93 -0.39
N VAL A 99 15.83 11.63 -0.24
CA VAL A 99 16.54 11.07 0.92
C VAL A 99 17.69 10.19 0.41
N GLY A 100 18.90 10.69 0.54
CA GLY A 100 20.09 9.93 0.16
C GLY A 100 20.28 8.67 1.00
N ALA A 101 21.05 7.73 0.47
CA ALA A 101 21.39 6.49 1.19
C ALA A 101 22.00 6.79 2.57
N GLY A 102 21.47 6.16 3.62
CA GLY A 102 21.89 6.37 5.01
C GLY A 102 21.59 7.76 5.58
N LYS A 103 20.72 8.56 4.92
CA LYS A 103 20.36 9.91 5.35
C LYS A 103 18.97 9.97 5.94
N THR A 104 18.73 11.04 6.70
CA THR A 104 17.41 11.39 7.25
C THR A 104 17.00 12.76 6.73
N ALA A 105 15.73 12.93 6.42
CA ALA A 105 15.11 14.21 6.08
C ALA A 105 13.78 14.35 6.82
N THR A 106 13.35 15.59 7.05
CA THR A 106 12.06 15.88 7.66
C THR A 106 11.21 16.68 6.69
N VAL A 107 9.94 16.30 6.54
CA VAL A 107 8.96 17.02 5.75
C VAL A 107 7.75 17.39 6.59
N ARG A 108 7.13 18.54 6.27
CA ARG A 108 5.91 19.02 6.92
C ARG A 108 4.85 19.37 5.88
N PHE A 109 3.62 19.03 6.15
CA PHE A 109 2.45 19.40 5.36
C PHE A 109 1.20 19.42 6.23
N THR A 110 0.12 20.02 5.71
CA THR A 110 -1.17 20.01 6.40
C THR A 110 -2.23 19.52 5.42
N PRO A 111 -2.75 18.30 5.59
CA PRO A 111 -3.83 17.80 4.74
C PRO A 111 -5.11 18.59 5.05
N THR A 112 -5.79 19.06 4.01
CA THR A 112 -6.99 19.90 4.16
C THR A 112 -8.30 19.18 3.87
N VAL A 113 -8.22 18.01 3.24
CA VAL A 113 -9.38 17.25 2.78
C VAL A 113 -9.26 15.78 3.25
N PRO A 114 -10.31 15.21 3.85
CA PRO A 114 -10.36 13.78 4.12
C PRO A 114 -10.26 12.95 2.84
N GLY A 115 -9.63 11.79 2.92
CA GLY A 115 -9.45 10.90 1.78
C GLY A 115 -8.30 9.91 1.96
N VAL A 116 -8.06 9.11 0.95
CA VAL A 116 -6.92 8.18 0.90
C VAL A 116 -6.02 8.57 -0.24
N PHE A 117 -4.78 8.89 0.07
CA PHE A 117 -3.78 9.40 -0.87
C PHE A 117 -2.58 8.46 -0.91
N THR A 118 -1.99 8.28 -2.09
CA THR A 118 -0.82 7.41 -2.24
C THR A 118 0.45 8.24 -2.20
N PHE A 119 1.39 7.86 -1.33
CA PHE A 119 2.78 8.34 -1.42
C PHE A 119 3.67 7.25 -2.03
N TYR A 120 4.74 7.65 -2.71
CA TYR A 120 5.57 6.70 -3.46
C TYR A 120 7.01 7.21 -3.64
N CYS A 121 7.89 6.30 -4.07
CA CYS A 121 9.24 6.62 -4.51
C CYS A 121 9.33 6.45 -6.03
N ASP A 122 9.62 7.52 -6.76
CA ASP A 122 9.76 7.50 -8.22
C ASP A 122 11.20 7.32 -8.72
N LYS A 123 12.16 7.16 -7.80
CA LYS A 123 13.56 6.92 -8.16
C LYS A 123 13.67 5.69 -9.05
N LYS A 124 14.51 5.81 -10.06
CA LYS A 124 14.88 4.68 -10.94
C LYS A 124 16.31 4.82 -11.43
N LEU A 125 16.92 3.73 -11.78
CA LEU A 125 18.25 3.69 -12.37
C LEU A 125 18.13 3.38 -13.87
N LEU A 126 18.52 4.32 -14.72
CA LEU A 126 18.53 4.19 -16.18
C LEU A 126 17.18 3.67 -16.74
N PHE A 127 17.21 2.50 -17.39
CA PHE A 127 16.06 1.83 -18.01
C PHE A 127 15.40 0.76 -17.11
N PHE A 128 15.89 0.60 -15.88
CA PHE A 128 15.27 -0.36 -14.93
C PHE A 128 13.94 0.18 -14.39
N ALA A 129 13.10 -0.71 -13.88
CA ALA A 129 11.85 -0.35 -13.21
C ALA A 129 12.10 0.62 -12.06
N SER A 130 11.23 1.62 -11.91
CA SER A 130 11.26 2.56 -10.80
C SER A 130 11.02 1.84 -9.47
N HIS A 131 11.35 2.49 -8.37
CA HIS A 131 11.08 1.93 -7.05
C HIS A 131 9.57 1.75 -6.83
N ARG A 132 8.73 2.66 -7.34
CA ARG A 132 7.28 2.51 -7.32
C ARG A 132 6.80 1.26 -8.06
N GLU A 133 7.30 1.02 -9.26
CA GLU A 133 6.99 -0.19 -10.04
C GLU A 133 7.44 -1.48 -9.33
N LYS A 134 8.38 -1.36 -8.40
CA LYS A 134 8.83 -2.46 -7.52
C LYS A 134 8.05 -2.53 -6.19
N GLY A 135 6.98 -1.74 -6.04
CA GLY A 135 6.10 -1.76 -4.88
C GLY A 135 6.41 -0.71 -3.80
N MET A 136 7.36 0.23 -4.03
CA MET A 136 7.68 1.26 -3.03
C MET A 136 6.63 2.36 -3.03
N GLU A 137 5.50 2.07 -2.41
CA GLU A 137 4.40 3.00 -2.19
C GLU A 137 3.70 2.73 -0.86
N GLY A 138 2.92 3.69 -0.40
CA GLY A 138 2.14 3.60 0.82
C GLY A 138 0.90 4.48 0.75
N ARG A 139 0.10 4.46 1.82
CA ARG A 139 -1.17 5.16 1.93
C ARG A 139 -1.14 6.16 3.07
N LEU A 140 -1.64 7.35 2.79
CA LEU A 140 -1.99 8.36 3.77
C LEU A 140 -3.52 8.46 3.80
N GLU A 141 -4.13 7.95 4.84
CA GLU A 141 -5.55 8.11 5.13
C GLU A 141 -5.74 9.36 5.97
N VAL A 142 -6.51 10.31 5.46
CA VAL A 142 -6.86 11.57 6.14
C VAL A 142 -8.30 11.49 6.60
N ARG A 143 -8.55 11.66 7.89
CA ARG A 143 -9.88 11.65 8.53
C ARG A 143 -10.29 13.01 9.07
#